data_1d63ebc6269078a713773c866bfe8fb9
#
_entry.id   1d63ebc6269078a713773c866bfe8fb9
#
_cell.length_a   1.000
_cell.length_b   1.000
_cell.length_c   1.000
_cell.angle_alpha   90.00
_cell.angle_beta   90.00
_cell.angle_gamma   90.00
#
_symmetry.space_group_name_H-M   'P 1'
#
loop_
_entity.id
_entity.type
_entity.pdbx_description
1 polymer ?
#
loop_
_entity_poly.entity_id
_entity_poly.type
_entity_poly.pdbx_seq_one_letter_code
_entity_poly.pdbx_strand_id
1 'polypeptide(L)'
;AITATQSDAFVLAAVIVCIIAPIVFNSVYRLAPEDKLKQRVVFLGTNVFSVPVAQQLSRNWYEVRMVTDSQDNYKTYDSEVKNLTYLPELSEAALEKGKFFDCDIMAIDYLDDAKNFRLAKLAKAHHVNRVIAGQNQRNLDEDQRNKLQKMGVEIFNVYNVQTSVLRALIESPSIMTMLNSTDAGLYEVVVRNRRYTGQQLQALPFIDQMTVSRIRRGTQWLI
;
A
#
# COMPACT_ATOMS: atom_id res chain seq x y z
N ALA A 1 -41.37 -33.25 -33.86
CA ALA A 1 -42.05 -32.72 -32.68
C ALA A 1 -41.35 -33.31 -31.47
N ILE A 2 -40.92 -32.48 -30.57
CA ILE A 2 -40.31 -32.89 -29.27
C ILE A 2 -41.42 -33.50 -28.44
N THR A 3 -41.21 -34.71 -27.93
CA THR A 3 -42.19 -35.38 -27.07
C THR A 3 -42.24 -34.71 -25.68
N ALA A 4 -43.38 -34.78 -25.00
CA ALA A 4 -43.54 -34.21 -23.65
C ALA A 4 -42.41 -34.64 -22.68
N THR A 5 -42.03 -35.91 -22.74
CA THR A 5 -40.94 -36.49 -21.93
C THR A 5 -39.56 -35.87 -22.25
N GLN A 6 -39.32 -35.51 -23.50
CA GLN A 6 -38.06 -34.80 -23.87
C GLN A 6 -38.08 -33.36 -23.38
N SER A 7 -39.24 -32.69 -23.44
CA SER A 7 -39.39 -31.32 -22.90
C SER A 7 -39.13 -31.28 -21.41
N ASP A 8 -39.71 -32.24 -20.66
CA ASP A 8 -39.52 -32.33 -19.21
C ASP A 8 -38.04 -32.60 -18.82
N ALA A 9 -37.37 -33.46 -19.60
CA ALA A 9 -35.94 -33.73 -19.40
C ALA A 9 -35.08 -32.49 -19.65
N PHE A 10 -35.39 -31.65 -20.65
CA PHE A 10 -34.67 -30.39 -20.91
C PHE A 10 -34.91 -29.37 -19.79
N VAL A 11 -36.15 -29.25 -19.29
CA VAL A 11 -36.46 -28.35 -18.17
C VAL A 11 -35.73 -28.81 -16.91
N LEU A 12 -35.70 -30.09 -16.61
CA LEU A 12 -34.98 -30.63 -15.45
C LEU A 12 -33.47 -30.36 -15.57
N ALA A 13 -32.88 -30.61 -16.74
CA ALA A 13 -31.46 -30.33 -16.99
C ALA A 13 -31.13 -28.83 -16.83
N ALA A 14 -32.01 -27.96 -17.34
CA ALA A 14 -31.82 -26.52 -17.18
C ALA A 14 -31.85 -26.07 -15.71
N VAL A 15 -32.80 -26.60 -14.91
CA VAL A 15 -32.91 -26.31 -13.48
C VAL A 15 -31.69 -26.82 -12.73
N ILE A 16 -31.21 -28.03 -13.03
CA ILE A 16 -29.99 -28.59 -12.42
C ILE A 16 -28.76 -27.71 -12.74
N VAL A 17 -28.60 -27.30 -13.99
CA VAL A 17 -27.47 -26.42 -14.38
C VAL A 17 -27.59 -25.08 -13.69
N CYS A 18 -28.74 -24.46 -13.61
CA CYS A 18 -28.95 -23.19 -12.91
C CYS A 18 -28.65 -23.24 -11.40
N ILE A 19 -28.82 -24.39 -10.77
CA ILE A 19 -28.48 -24.57 -9.35
C ILE A 19 -27.02 -24.95 -9.16
N ILE A 20 -26.53 -25.89 -9.97
CA ILE A 20 -25.17 -26.43 -9.81
C ILE A 20 -24.10 -25.42 -10.30
N ALA A 21 -24.33 -24.71 -11.41
CA ALA A 21 -23.36 -23.81 -11.98
C ALA A 21 -22.92 -22.69 -11.01
N PRO A 22 -23.80 -21.98 -10.29
CA PRO A 22 -23.40 -20.99 -9.29
C PRO A 22 -22.61 -21.62 -8.12
N ILE A 23 -22.96 -22.83 -7.68
CA ILE A 23 -22.30 -23.53 -6.59
C ILE A 23 -20.88 -23.94 -7.00
N VAL A 24 -20.75 -24.52 -8.20
CA VAL A 24 -19.44 -24.89 -8.75
C VAL A 24 -18.61 -23.65 -9.03
N PHE A 25 -19.20 -22.61 -9.62
CA PHE A 25 -18.52 -21.35 -9.85
C PHE A 25 -18.02 -20.73 -8.54
N ASN A 26 -18.87 -20.66 -7.52
CA ASN A 26 -18.47 -20.15 -6.19
C ASN A 26 -17.42 -21.04 -5.48
N SER A 27 -17.41 -22.34 -5.77
CA SER A 27 -16.45 -23.29 -5.18
C SER A 27 -15.10 -23.25 -5.89
N VAL A 28 -15.10 -23.14 -7.24
CA VAL A 28 -13.88 -23.14 -8.07
C VAL A 28 -13.29 -21.73 -8.18
N TYR A 29 -14.13 -20.73 -8.29
CA TYR A 29 -13.75 -19.31 -8.30
C TYR A 29 -14.09 -18.64 -6.97
N ARG A 30 -13.83 -19.30 -5.85
CA ARG A 30 -13.73 -18.58 -4.58
C ARG A 30 -12.70 -17.48 -4.83
N LEU A 31 -13.20 -16.30 -5.20
CA LEU A 31 -12.46 -15.08 -5.05
C LEU A 31 -11.91 -15.13 -3.63
N ALA A 32 -10.59 -15.10 -3.51
CA ALA A 32 -9.99 -14.98 -2.18
C ALA A 32 -10.75 -13.85 -1.50
N PRO A 33 -11.23 -14.05 -0.25
CA PRO A 33 -12.01 -13.01 0.42
C PRO A 33 -11.29 -11.70 0.22
N GLU A 34 -12.01 -10.64 -0.16
CA GLU A 34 -11.43 -9.31 -0.48
C GLU A 34 -10.43 -8.86 0.60
N ASP A 35 -10.67 -9.26 1.85
CA ASP A 35 -9.78 -8.99 2.99
C ASP A 35 -8.38 -9.62 2.89
N LYS A 36 -8.18 -10.69 2.09
CA LYS A 36 -6.85 -11.29 1.89
C LYS A 36 -6.04 -10.61 0.78
N LEU A 37 -6.66 -9.75 -0.03
CA LEU A 37 -5.99 -9.02 -1.10
C LEU A 37 -5.55 -7.62 -0.68
N LYS A 38 -6.07 -7.10 0.44
CA LYS A 38 -5.69 -5.78 0.95
C LYS A 38 -4.35 -5.85 1.66
N GLN A 39 -3.39 -5.06 1.21
CA GLN A 39 -2.16 -4.87 1.97
C GLN A 39 -2.46 -4.11 3.26
N ARG A 40 -1.92 -4.62 4.37
CA ARG A 40 -2.08 -4.01 5.69
C ARG A 40 -0.98 -3.00 5.93
N VAL A 41 -1.38 -1.77 6.20
CA VAL A 41 -0.46 -0.65 6.46
C VAL A 41 -0.70 -0.14 7.87
N VAL A 42 0.36 -0.05 8.65
CA VAL A 42 0.34 0.56 9.98
C VAL A 42 1.16 1.84 9.97
N PHE A 43 0.54 2.93 10.38
CA PHE A 43 1.22 4.19 10.65
C PHE A 43 1.52 4.33 12.13
N LEU A 44 2.78 4.53 12.49
CA LEU A 44 3.20 4.98 13.80
C LEU A 44 3.52 6.48 13.73
N GLY A 45 2.70 7.27 14.37
CA GLY A 45 2.70 8.74 14.29
C GLY A 45 1.52 9.27 13.51
N THR A 46 0.88 10.28 14.07
CA THR A 46 -0.31 10.92 13.53
C THR A 46 -0.06 12.41 13.44
N ASN A 47 -0.07 12.95 12.23
CA ASN A 47 0.19 14.35 11.96
C ASN A 47 -0.55 14.82 10.69
N VAL A 48 -0.40 16.10 10.35
CA VAL A 48 -1.03 16.73 9.19
C VAL A 48 -0.67 16.10 7.84
N PHE A 49 0.41 15.32 7.77
CA PHE A 49 0.84 14.63 6.55
C PHE A 49 0.38 13.17 6.52
N SER A 50 0.57 12.45 7.63
CA SER A 50 0.25 11.02 7.70
C SER A 50 -1.26 10.75 7.62
N VAL A 51 -2.10 11.62 8.16
CA VAL A 51 -3.57 11.46 8.15
C VAL A 51 -4.15 11.50 6.72
N PRO A 52 -3.90 12.50 5.88
CA PRO A 52 -4.37 12.50 4.49
C PRO A 52 -3.87 11.29 3.69
N VAL A 53 -2.62 10.87 3.91
CA VAL A 53 -2.06 9.68 3.24
C VAL A 53 -2.81 8.43 3.67
N ALA A 54 -3.07 8.26 4.96
CA ALA A 54 -3.85 7.13 5.49
C ALA A 54 -5.27 7.09 4.93
N GLN A 55 -5.93 8.25 4.81
CA GLN A 55 -7.26 8.37 4.20
C GLN A 55 -7.24 7.97 2.72
N GLN A 56 -6.26 8.45 1.94
CA GLN A 56 -6.13 8.09 0.53
C GLN A 56 -5.87 6.59 0.34
N LEU A 57 -4.97 6.00 1.13
CA LEU A 57 -4.70 4.58 1.08
C LEU A 57 -5.92 3.74 1.47
N SER A 58 -6.70 4.19 2.46
CA SER A 58 -7.93 3.50 2.88
C SER A 58 -9.02 3.49 1.80
N ARG A 59 -9.01 4.45 0.88
CA ARG A 59 -9.90 4.47 -0.30
C ARG A 59 -9.44 3.51 -1.40
N ASN A 60 -8.14 3.16 -1.39
CA ASN A 60 -7.50 2.33 -2.40
C ASN A 60 -7.18 0.98 -1.78
N TRP A 61 -7.61 -0.08 -1.88
CA TRP A 61 -7.23 -1.48 -1.59
C TRP A 61 -6.24 -1.73 -0.42
N TYR A 62 -6.10 -0.77 0.53
CA TYR A 62 -5.27 -0.94 1.72
C TYR A 62 -6.14 -1.01 2.98
N GLU A 63 -5.75 -1.89 3.91
CA GLU A 63 -6.24 -1.87 5.27
C GLU A 63 -5.29 -1.03 6.11
N VAL A 64 -5.74 0.16 6.51
CA VAL A 64 -4.89 1.13 7.22
C VAL A 64 -5.27 1.19 8.69
N ARG A 65 -4.26 1.12 9.55
CA ARG A 65 -4.36 1.37 10.99
C ARG A 65 -3.36 2.45 11.37
N MET A 66 -3.76 3.34 12.25
CA MET A 66 -2.89 4.40 12.76
C MET A 66 -2.73 4.31 14.28
N VAL A 67 -1.55 4.66 14.75
CA VAL A 67 -1.23 4.69 16.19
C VAL A 67 -0.62 6.04 16.53
N THR A 68 -1.08 6.64 17.60
CA THR A 68 -0.51 7.86 18.17
C THR A 68 -0.26 7.70 19.67
N ASP A 69 0.80 8.31 20.18
CA ASP A 69 1.07 8.46 21.60
C ASP A 69 0.75 9.88 22.12
N SER A 70 0.26 10.75 21.23
CA SER A 70 -0.23 12.07 21.59
C SER A 70 -1.75 12.03 21.80
N GLN A 71 -2.18 12.37 23.00
CA GLN A 71 -3.60 12.48 23.32
C GLN A 71 -4.28 13.60 22.54
N ASP A 72 -3.56 14.68 22.27
CA ASP A 72 -4.09 15.81 21.50
C ASP A 72 -4.29 15.42 20.02
N ASN A 73 -3.33 14.74 19.42
CA ASN A 73 -3.48 14.23 18.05
C ASN A 73 -4.60 13.18 17.98
N TYR A 74 -4.74 12.33 18.99
CA TYR A 74 -5.85 11.38 19.04
C TYR A 74 -7.19 12.12 19.01
N LYS A 75 -7.40 13.11 19.88
CA LYS A 75 -8.65 13.90 19.93
C LYS A 75 -8.91 14.67 18.63
N THR A 76 -7.84 15.15 17.98
CA THR A 76 -7.96 15.94 16.76
C THR A 76 -8.39 15.07 15.58
N TYR A 77 -7.83 13.86 15.45
CA TYR A 77 -7.97 13.06 14.25
C TYR A 77 -8.83 11.80 14.41
N ASP A 78 -9.36 11.51 15.61
CA ASP A 78 -10.19 10.31 15.86
C ASP A 78 -11.44 10.24 14.96
N SER A 79 -12.04 11.40 14.67
CA SER A 79 -13.18 11.48 13.75
C SER A 79 -12.80 11.35 12.27
N GLU A 80 -11.54 11.60 11.93
CA GLU A 80 -11.06 11.61 10.54
C GLU A 80 -10.49 10.26 10.10
N VAL A 81 -10.02 9.45 11.05
CA VAL A 81 -9.34 8.17 10.79
C VAL A 81 -10.08 7.02 11.47
N LYS A 82 -10.67 6.15 10.66
CA LYS A 82 -11.53 5.04 11.13
C LYS A 82 -10.85 4.09 12.14
N ASN A 83 -9.55 3.85 12.01
CA ASN A 83 -8.79 2.89 12.82
C ASN A 83 -7.60 3.57 13.50
N LEU A 84 -7.85 4.68 14.20
CA LEU A 84 -6.86 5.36 15.03
C LEU A 84 -6.86 4.77 16.43
N THR A 85 -5.67 4.45 16.95
CA THR A 85 -5.48 3.91 18.30
C THR A 85 -4.56 4.83 19.08
N TYR A 86 -4.98 5.18 20.30
CA TYR A 86 -4.12 5.89 21.26
C TYR A 86 -3.35 4.89 22.12
N LEU A 87 -2.02 5.00 22.10
CA LEU A 87 -1.11 4.27 22.98
C LEU A 87 -0.19 5.26 23.67
N PRO A 88 -0.37 5.50 24.97
CA PRO A 88 0.45 6.49 25.71
C PRO A 88 1.94 6.17 25.65
N GLU A 89 2.30 4.91 25.50
CA GLU A 89 3.67 4.45 25.37
C GLU A 89 3.78 3.46 24.19
N LEU A 90 4.74 3.73 23.31
CA LEU A 90 5.07 2.86 22.18
C LEU A 90 6.16 1.87 22.57
N SER A 91 5.89 1.08 23.60
CA SER A 91 6.72 -0.05 23.98
C SER A 91 6.49 -1.25 23.07
N GLU A 92 7.46 -2.14 23.01
CA GLU A 92 7.36 -3.38 22.24
C GLU A 92 6.13 -4.18 22.64
N ALA A 93 5.94 -4.38 23.96
CA ALA A 93 4.81 -5.12 24.50
C ALA A 93 3.44 -4.50 24.13
N ALA A 94 3.34 -3.16 24.12
CA ALA A 94 2.11 -2.48 23.74
C ALA A 94 1.80 -2.65 22.26
N LEU A 95 2.81 -2.56 21.39
CA LEU A 95 2.67 -2.75 19.96
C LEU A 95 2.34 -4.20 19.60
N GLU A 96 2.96 -5.17 20.28
CA GLU A 96 2.65 -6.60 20.14
C GLU A 96 1.22 -6.93 20.57
N LYS A 97 0.83 -6.46 21.75
CA LYS A 97 -0.54 -6.65 22.27
C LYS A 97 -1.59 -6.10 21.30
N GLY A 98 -1.30 -4.95 20.68
CA GLY A 98 -2.14 -4.34 19.66
C GLY A 98 -2.05 -5.02 18.28
N LYS A 99 -1.18 -6.02 18.11
CA LYS A 99 -0.91 -6.69 16.81
C LYS A 99 -0.53 -5.69 15.72
N PHE A 100 0.26 -4.66 16.06
CA PHE A 100 0.66 -3.64 15.08
C PHE A 100 1.80 -4.11 14.18
N PHE A 101 2.58 -5.10 14.61
CA PHE A 101 3.60 -5.73 13.75
C PHE A 101 3.01 -6.70 12.71
N ASP A 102 1.75 -7.10 12.86
CA ASP A 102 1.05 -7.93 11.88
C ASP A 102 0.57 -7.08 10.70
N CYS A 103 1.52 -6.57 9.92
CA CYS A 103 1.29 -5.71 8.77
C CYS A 103 2.32 -5.98 7.67
N ASP A 104 1.97 -5.60 6.43
CA ASP A 104 2.85 -5.73 5.27
C ASP A 104 3.80 -4.52 5.16
N ILE A 105 3.29 -3.35 5.55
CA ILE A 105 4.02 -2.08 5.49
C ILE A 105 3.84 -1.34 6.82
N MET A 106 4.94 -0.85 7.39
CA MET A 106 4.92 0.05 8.53
C MET A 106 5.55 1.38 8.17
N ALA A 107 4.80 2.46 8.29
CA ALA A 107 5.25 3.83 8.09
C ALA A 107 5.38 4.53 9.46
N ILE A 108 6.54 5.09 9.75
CA ILE A 108 6.87 5.70 11.04
C ILE A 108 7.23 7.16 10.79
N ASP A 109 6.41 8.08 11.28
CA ASP A 109 6.52 9.50 10.96
C ASP A 109 6.25 10.39 12.18
N TYR A 110 7.20 10.41 13.09
CA TYR A 110 7.29 11.38 14.19
C TYR A 110 8.28 12.48 13.86
N LEU A 111 8.18 13.63 14.52
CA LEU A 111 9.16 14.72 14.41
C LEU A 111 10.51 14.35 15.02
N ASP A 112 10.53 13.41 15.94
CA ASP A 112 11.73 12.89 16.60
C ASP A 112 12.35 11.75 15.80
N ASP A 113 13.47 12.02 15.13
CA ASP A 113 14.18 11.05 14.31
C ASP A 113 14.73 9.87 15.13
N ALA A 114 15.15 10.10 16.39
CA ALA A 114 15.63 9.03 17.25
C ALA A 114 14.51 8.04 17.58
N LYS A 115 13.31 8.54 17.80
CA LYS A 115 12.10 7.74 17.99
C LYS A 115 11.74 6.96 16.73
N ASN A 116 11.77 7.61 15.56
CA ASN A 116 11.52 6.96 14.28
C ASN A 116 12.46 5.78 14.05
N PHE A 117 13.75 5.98 14.30
CA PHE A 117 14.76 4.93 14.09
C PHE A 117 14.69 3.79 15.10
N ARG A 118 14.36 4.10 16.37
CA ARG A 118 14.12 3.08 17.38
C ARG A 118 12.94 2.19 16.99
N LEU A 119 11.83 2.77 16.58
CA LEU A 119 10.64 2.05 16.14
C LEU A 119 10.88 1.27 14.85
N ALA A 120 11.65 1.81 13.90
CA ALA A 120 12.01 1.12 12.69
C ALA A 120 12.87 -0.12 12.93
N LYS A 121 13.85 -0.05 13.86
CA LYS A 121 14.63 -1.21 14.28
C LYS A 121 13.74 -2.27 14.92
N LEU A 122 12.81 -1.86 15.78
CA LEU A 122 11.87 -2.76 16.42
C LEU A 122 10.96 -3.44 15.39
N ALA A 123 10.41 -2.70 14.44
CA ALA A 123 9.60 -3.25 13.36
C ALA A 123 10.35 -4.31 12.54
N LYS A 124 11.64 -4.07 12.24
CA LYS A 124 12.48 -5.05 11.54
C LYS A 124 12.81 -6.27 12.40
N ALA A 125 12.98 -6.12 13.72
CA ALA A 125 13.15 -7.24 14.63
C ALA A 125 11.91 -8.15 14.66
N HIS A 126 10.71 -7.59 14.50
CA HIS A 126 9.44 -8.31 14.36
C HIS A 126 9.10 -8.71 12.91
N HIS A 127 10.10 -8.72 12.02
CA HIS A 127 9.98 -9.21 10.64
C HIS A 127 8.95 -8.48 9.78
N VAL A 128 8.62 -7.22 10.08
CA VAL A 128 7.78 -6.42 9.19
C VAL A 128 8.47 -6.30 7.82
N ASN A 129 7.77 -6.69 6.78
CA ASN A 129 8.34 -6.83 5.44
C ASN A 129 8.92 -5.50 4.94
N ARG A 130 8.11 -4.45 4.92
CA ARG A 130 8.52 -3.12 4.45
C ARG A 130 8.37 -2.09 5.57
N VAL A 131 9.46 -1.41 5.90
CA VAL A 131 9.48 -0.37 6.94
C VAL A 131 9.98 0.92 6.34
N ILE A 132 9.19 1.99 6.48
CA ILE A 132 9.50 3.34 6.02
C ILE A 132 9.62 4.22 7.25
N ALA A 133 10.74 4.93 7.43
CA ALA A 133 10.96 5.81 8.56
C ALA A 133 11.23 7.25 8.11
N GLY A 134 10.50 8.19 8.69
CA GLY A 134 10.70 9.62 8.49
C GLY A 134 12.02 10.10 9.06
N GLN A 135 12.67 11.01 8.35
CA GLN A 135 13.83 11.76 8.78
C GLN A 135 13.56 13.26 8.58
N ASN A 136 13.52 13.99 9.68
CA ASN A 136 13.21 15.42 9.71
C ASN A 136 14.45 16.29 9.80
N GLN A 137 15.58 15.77 10.28
CA GLN A 137 16.81 16.51 10.37
C GLN A 137 17.59 16.47 9.04
N ARG A 138 18.18 17.62 8.67
CA ARG A 138 18.95 17.75 7.43
C ARG A 138 20.18 16.85 7.43
N ASN A 139 20.90 16.83 8.54
CA ASN A 139 22.14 16.09 8.70
C ASN A 139 21.90 14.92 9.64
N LEU A 140 21.71 13.75 9.07
CA LEU A 140 21.70 12.51 9.84
C LEU A 140 23.15 12.00 9.98
N ASP A 141 23.43 11.38 11.13
CA ASP A 141 24.61 10.56 11.28
C ASP A 141 24.63 9.46 10.20
N GLU A 142 25.62 9.52 9.31
CA GLU A 142 25.75 8.57 8.20
C GLU A 142 25.82 7.12 8.68
N ASP A 143 26.41 6.88 9.86
CA ASP A 143 26.47 5.54 10.45
C ASP A 143 25.09 5.00 10.83
N GLN A 144 24.24 5.83 11.39
CA GLN A 144 22.87 5.43 11.71
C GLN A 144 22.06 5.15 10.44
N ARG A 145 22.19 6.02 9.46
CA ARG A 145 21.53 5.85 8.16
C ARG A 145 21.94 4.54 7.48
N ASN A 146 23.24 4.28 7.42
CA ASN A 146 23.79 3.07 6.83
C ASN A 146 23.34 1.81 7.57
N LYS A 147 23.25 1.84 8.89
CA LYS A 147 22.74 0.73 9.71
C LYS A 147 21.29 0.42 9.36
N LEU A 148 20.43 1.45 9.27
CA LEU A 148 19.02 1.26 8.95
C LEU A 148 18.81 0.76 7.51
N GLN A 149 19.56 1.28 6.56
CA GLN A 149 19.53 0.82 5.17
C GLN A 149 19.97 -0.63 5.03
N LYS A 150 21.03 -1.04 5.75
CA LYS A 150 21.46 -2.45 5.80
C LYS A 150 20.40 -3.38 6.39
N MET A 151 19.54 -2.88 7.28
CA MET A 151 18.38 -3.60 7.81
C MET A 151 17.18 -3.60 6.87
N GLY A 152 17.27 -2.97 5.70
CA GLY A 152 16.18 -2.84 4.74
C GLY A 152 15.11 -1.84 5.17
N VAL A 153 15.46 -0.81 5.93
CA VAL A 153 14.58 0.31 6.24
C VAL A 153 14.69 1.37 5.15
N GLU A 154 13.57 1.77 4.60
CA GLU A 154 13.48 2.88 3.66
C GLU A 154 13.41 4.20 4.45
N ILE A 155 14.34 5.11 4.19
CA ILE A 155 14.36 6.40 4.88
C ILE A 155 13.71 7.47 4.00
N PHE A 156 12.63 8.04 4.50
CA PHE A 156 11.94 9.17 3.90
C PHE A 156 12.48 10.48 4.46
N ASN A 157 13.39 11.13 3.74
CA ASN A 157 13.95 12.41 4.14
C ASN A 157 13.10 13.56 3.62
N VAL A 158 12.42 14.27 4.53
CA VAL A 158 11.49 15.35 4.21
C VAL A 158 12.18 16.48 3.44
N TYR A 159 13.39 16.88 3.83
CA TYR A 159 14.14 17.93 3.15
C TYR A 159 14.49 17.55 1.71
N ASN A 160 14.97 16.33 1.51
CA ASN A 160 15.33 15.86 0.17
C ASN A 160 14.12 15.82 -0.75
N VAL A 161 12.97 15.35 -0.22
CA VAL A 161 11.73 15.31 -0.98
C VAL A 161 11.25 16.71 -1.32
N GLN A 162 11.19 17.63 -0.34
CA GLN A 162 10.77 19.01 -0.57
C GLN A 162 11.69 19.72 -1.57
N THR A 163 13.01 19.57 -1.43
CA THR A 163 13.98 20.15 -2.35
C THR A 163 13.82 19.59 -3.76
N SER A 164 13.65 18.28 -3.89
CA SER A 164 13.46 17.62 -5.19
C SER A 164 12.15 18.04 -5.86
N VAL A 165 11.08 18.15 -5.10
CA VAL A 165 9.77 18.61 -5.61
C VAL A 165 9.88 20.08 -6.03
N LEU A 166 10.43 20.96 -5.19
CA LEU A 166 10.58 22.37 -5.52
C LEU A 166 11.44 22.58 -6.77
N ARG A 167 12.57 21.86 -6.86
CA ARG A 167 13.43 21.88 -8.06
C ARG A 167 12.65 21.41 -9.29
N ALA A 168 11.94 20.31 -9.19
CA ALA A 168 11.17 19.77 -10.29
C ALA A 168 10.08 20.75 -10.77
N LEU A 169 9.44 21.49 -9.85
CA LEU A 169 8.47 22.53 -10.16
C LEU A 169 9.07 23.70 -10.92
N ILE A 170 10.30 24.08 -10.58
CA ILE A 170 11.01 25.16 -11.26
C ILE A 170 11.46 24.72 -12.66
N GLU A 171 11.99 23.49 -12.78
CA GLU A 171 12.53 22.96 -14.03
C GLU A 171 11.42 22.48 -15.00
N SER A 172 10.29 22.02 -14.48
CA SER A 172 9.20 21.41 -15.26
C SER A 172 7.83 21.72 -14.65
N PRO A 173 7.22 22.85 -14.98
CA PRO A 173 5.92 23.26 -14.42
C PRO A 173 4.78 22.23 -14.63
N SER A 174 4.88 21.39 -15.68
CA SER A 174 3.93 20.31 -15.95
C SER A 174 3.89 19.21 -14.88
N ILE A 175 4.94 19.08 -14.07
CA ILE A 175 4.97 18.14 -12.95
C ILE A 175 3.90 18.46 -11.91
N MET A 176 3.57 19.75 -11.70
CA MET A 176 2.46 20.13 -10.80
C MET A 176 1.13 19.54 -11.24
N THR A 177 0.86 19.53 -12.52
CA THR A 177 -0.37 18.94 -13.05
C THR A 177 -0.44 17.44 -12.75
N MET A 178 0.70 16.73 -12.85
CA MET A 178 0.77 15.31 -12.52
C MET A 178 0.64 15.04 -11.01
N LEU A 179 1.27 15.88 -10.17
CA LEU A 179 1.21 15.70 -8.71
C LEU A 179 -0.16 16.07 -8.12
N ASN A 180 -0.86 17.03 -8.72
CA ASN A 180 -2.16 17.51 -8.24
C ASN A 180 -3.34 16.78 -8.88
N SER A 181 -3.14 16.01 -9.96
CA SER A 181 -4.22 15.25 -10.56
C SER A 181 -4.50 14.01 -9.70
N THR A 182 -5.67 13.98 -9.10
CA THR A 182 -6.17 12.83 -8.31
C THR A 182 -6.35 11.58 -9.18
N ASP A 183 -6.49 11.74 -10.48
CA ASP A 183 -6.75 10.66 -11.44
C ASP A 183 -5.50 10.17 -12.18
N ALA A 184 -4.41 10.94 -12.19
CA ALA A 184 -3.14 10.55 -12.80
C ALA A 184 -2.11 10.16 -11.72
N GLY A 185 -2.33 9.03 -11.06
CA GLY A 185 -1.39 8.50 -10.08
C GLY A 185 -0.17 7.86 -10.74
N LEU A 186 0.99 8.00 -10.10
CA LEU A 186 2.17 7.20 -10.46
C LEU A 186 2.04 5.85 -9.76
N TYR A 187 1.91 4.79 -10.54
CA TYR A 187 1.73 3.44 -10.01
C TYR A 187 2.92 2.54 -10.37
N GLU A 188 3.42 1.78 -9.41
CA GLU A 188 4.31 0.66 -9.68
C GLU A 188 3.46 -0.61 -9.82
N VAL A 189 3.49 -1.20 -11.02
CA VAL A 189 2.73 -2.42 -11.32
C VAL A 189 3.68 -3.56 -11.59
N VAL A 190 3.56 -4.65 -10.81
CA VAL A 190 4.30 -5.88 -11.08
C VAL A 190 3.53 -6.71 -12.09
N VAL A 191 4.11 -6.91 -13.28
CA VAL A 191 3.50 -7.74 -14.33
C VAL A 191 3.60 -9.21 -13.94
N ARG A 192 2.49 -9.77 -13.45
CA ARG A 192 2.38 -11.21 -13.07
C ARG A 192 1.68 -12.06 -14.13
N ASN A 193 0.98 -11.41 -15.06
CA ASN A 193 0.24 -12.13 -16.08
C ASN A 193 1.20 -12.67 -17.15
N ARG A 194 1.30 -13.99 -17.24
CA ARG A 194 2.18 -14.70 -18.22
C ARG A 194 1.87 -14.33 -19.68
N ARG A 195 0.64 -13.90 -19.97
CA ARG A 195 0.24 -13.46 -21.31
C ARG A 195 1.03 -12.22 -21.76
N TYR A 196 1.44 -11.37 -20.84
CA TYR A 196 2.18 -10.14 -21.14
C TYR A 196 3.67 -10.22 -20.80
N THR A 197 4.08 -11.27 -20.09
CA THR A 197 5.49 -11.48 -19.74
C THR A 197 6.28 -11.86 -21.00
N GLY A 198 7.38 -11.14 -21.26
CA GLY A 198 8.23 -11.38 -22.44
C GLY A 198 7.78 -10.67 -23.71
N GLN A 199 6.64 -10.02 -23.75
CA GLN A 199 6.21 -9.19 -24.87
C GLN A 199 6.92 -7.83 -24.88
N GLN A 200 7.02 -7.23 -26.07
CA GLN A 200 7.46 -5.84 -26.20
C GLN A 200 6.36 -4.90 -25.65
N LEU A 201 6.76 -3.82 -24.99
CA LEU A 201 5.82 -2.87 -24.41
C LEU A 201 4.81 -2.32 -25.44
N GLN A 202 5.29 -2.04 -26.65
CA GLN A 202 4.46 -1.53 -27.77
C GLN A 202 3.38 -2.52 -28.24
N ALA A 203 3.54 -3.81 -27.93
CA ALA A 203 2.58 -4.84 -28.32
C ALA A 203 1.47 -5.05 -27.28
N LEU A 204 1.50 -4.32 -26.17
CA LEU A 204 0.51 -4.46 -25.10
C LEU A 204 -0.78 -3.70 -25.47
N PRO A 205 -1.97 -4.32 -25.34
CA PRO A 205 -3.22 -3.76 -25.84
C PRO A 205 -3.72 -2.52 -25.05
N PHE A 206 -3.08 -2.19 -23.96
CA PHE A 206 -3.42 -1.05 -23.08
C PHE A 206 -2.36 0.05 -23.05
N ILE A 207 -1.30 -0.07 -23.91
CA ILE A 207 -0.19 0.88 -23.86
C ILE A 207 -0.60 2.31 -24.23
N ASP A 208 -1.60 2.44 -25.09
CA ASP A 208 -2.12 3.75 -25.50
C ASP A 208 -2.89 4.49 -24.40
N GLN A 209 -3.24 3.78 -23.32
CA GLN A 209 -3.98 4.33 -22.19
C GLN A 209 -3.08 4.75 -21.02
N MET A 210 -1.76 4.50 -21.13
CA MET A 210 -0.82 4.81 -20.06
C MET A 210 0.54 5.23 -20.61
N THR A 211 1.25 6.05 -19.82
CA THR A 211 2.64 6.38 -20.11
C THR A 211 3.54 5.60 -19.18
N VAL A 212 4.39 4.75 -19.74
CA VAL A 212 5.40 4.02 -18.96
C VAL A 212 6.64 4.89 -18.82
N SER A 213 6.94 5.32 -17.61
CA SER A 213 8.12 6.16 -17.34
C SER A 213 9.40 5.35 -17.14
N ARG A 214 9.29 4.16 -16.53
CA ARG A 214 10.43 3.27 -16.26
C ARG A 214 9.99 1.82 -16.15
N ILE A 215 10.90 0.91 -16.48
CA ILE A 215 10.71 -0.54 -16.30
C ILE A 215 11.82 -1.05 -15.39
N ARG A 216 11.47 -1.83 -14.36
CA ARG A 216 12.43 -2.53 -13.52
C ARG A 216 12.46 -4.02 -13.86
N ARG A 217 13.63 -4.56 -14.20
CA ARG A 217 13.87 -6.00 -14.36
C ARG A 217 14.92 -6.44 -13.36
N GLY A 218 14.49 -7.13 -12.30
CA GLY A 218 15.37 -7.46 -11.18
C GLY A 218 15.90 -6.19 -10.51
N THR A 219 17.21 -5.97 -10.55
CA THR A 219 17.90 -4.79 -10.00
C THR A 219 18.13 -3.68 -11.03
N GLN A 220 17.87 -3.93 -12.30
CA GLN A 220 18.15 -2.96 -13.39
C GLN A 220 16.91 -2.14 -13.74
N TRP A 221 17.14 -0.83 -13.95
CA TRP A 221 16.16 0.09 -14.49
C TRP A 221 16.41 0.28 -15.99
N LEU A 222 15.32 0.16 -16.76
CA LEU A 222 15.27 0.43 -18.20
C LEU A 222 14.39 1.65 -18.42
N ILE A 223 14.82 2.54 -19.28
CA ILE A 223 14.08 3.73 -19.71
C ILE A 223 13.31 3.37 -20.99
#